data_ef7fc6719aa180c1fcb3d2bdfe377858
#
_entry.id   ef7fc6719aa180c1fcb3d2bdfe377858
#
_cell.length_a   1.000
_cell.length_b   1.000
_cell.length_c   1.000
_cell.angle_alpha   90.00
_cell.angle_beta   90.00
_cell.angle_gamma   90.00
#
_symmetry.space_group_name_H-M   'P 1'
#
loop_
_entity.id
_entity.type
_entity.pdbx_description
1 polymer ?
#
loop_
_entity_poly.entity_id
_entity_poly.type
_entity_poly.pdbx_seq_one_letter_code
_entity_poly.pdbx_strand_id
1 'polypeptide(L)'
;MTETLVFASAVDPVEPWRAALEALLPDVRVRTPEEIGPGDDVRYALVWKPPAGFFARHPALRLVTILGAGADALVGRDDLPDVPVARLSDPEMARMMTHYVLFAVLRYARDMPAFEAAQRAGRWHYVHPREAREIRVGVLGLGELGGAAALELARQGFSVAGWSRTPKALPGIDCHAGPDALVPFLARSEILVVMLPLTPETRRLIGADAIAALPRGAKLVNVSRGAVIDEAALVAALASGHLGGATLDVFETEPLAEGHPLWTMENVLVTPHLASVAIPASAARQIAENIRRVRAGHAPEHRVDLTRGY
;
A
#
# COMPACT_ATOMS: atom_id res chain seq x y z
N MET A 1 13.76 -34.84 -3.49
CA MET A 1 13.55 -34.40 -2.10
C MET A 1 12.49 -33.31 -2.11
N THR A 2 11.58 -33.33 -1.15
CA THR A 2 10.51 -32.32 -1.04
C THR A 2 11.11 -31.10 -0.35
N GLU A 3 11.07 -29.93 -0.99
CA GLU A 3 11.51 -28.67 -0.38
C GLU A 3 10.35 -28.04 0.41
N THR A 4 10.68 -27.19 1.36
CA THR A 4 9.71 -26.53 2.25
C THR A 4 9.69 -25.02 1.99
N LEU A 5 8.49 -24.46 1.90
CA LEU A 5 8.21 -23.04 1.94
C LEU A 5 7.66 -22.71 3.33
N VAL A 6 8.38 -21.87 4.09
CA VAL A 6 7.87 -21.37 5.36
C VAL A 6 6.95 -20.18 5.13
N PHE A 7 5.73 -20.28 5.63
CA PHE A 7 4.73 -19.22 5.58
C PHE A 7 4.63 -18.50 6.92
N ALA A 8 4.90 -17.21 6.96
CA ALA A 8 4.86 -16.42 8.18
C ALA A 8 4.09 -15.11 7.97
N SER A 9 2.82 -15.13 8.34
CA SER A 9 1.94 -13.96 8.44
C SER A 9 1.07 -14.09 9.67
N ALA A 10 0.88 -12.99 10.39
CA ALA A 10 -0.02 -12.94 11.55
C ALA A 10 -1.48 -12.62 11.15
N VAL A 11 -1.71 -12.21 9.91
CA VAL A 11 -3.02 -11.74 9.44
C VAL A 11 -3.62 -12.62 8.34
N ASP A 12 -2.79 -13.36 7.61
CA ASP A 12 -3.26 -14.22 6.53
C ASP A 12 -3.41 -15.67 7.00
N PRO A 13 -4.53 -16.35 6.72
CA PRO A 13 -4.67 -17.78 6.99
C PRO A 13 -3.79 -18.59 6.05
N VAL A 14 -3.06 -19.60 6.58
CA VAL A 14 -2.13 -20.40 5.78
C VAL A 14 -2.82 -21.33 4.77
N GLU A 15 -3.99 -21.86 5.10
CA GLU A 15 -4.63 -22.94 4.33
C GLU A 15 -4.91 -22.59 2.86
N PRO A 16 -5.46 -21.39 2.51
CA PRO A 16 -5.64 -21.02 1.11
C PRO A 16 -4.32 -20.92 0.34
N TRP A 17 -3.24 -20.47 1.00
CA TRP A 17 -1.90 -20.39 0.40
C TRP A 17 -1.30 -21.79 0.19
N ARG A 18 -1.43 -22.66 1.21
CA ARG A 18 -1.00 -24.06 1.12
C ARG A 18 -1.67 -24.77 -0.05
N ALA A 19 -3.00 -24.70 -0.12
CA ALA A 19 -3.75 -25.34 -1.20
C ALA A 19 -3.34 -24.81 -2.59
N ALA A 20 -3.19 -23.48 -2.74
CA ALA A 20 -2.85 -22.87 -4.03
C ALA A 20 -1.41 -23.18 -4.46
N LEU A 21 -0.45 -23.11 -3.54
CA LEU A 21 0.97 -23.31 -3.84
C LEU A 21 1.32 -24.78 -4.05
N GLU A 22 0.83 -25.70 -3.21
CA GLU A 22 1.10 -27.13 -3.35
C GLU A 22 0.44 -27.73 -4.62
N ALA A 23 -0.69 -27.15 -5.08
CA ALA A 23 -1.27 -27.52 -6.38
C ALA A 23 -0.38 -27.12 -7.58
N LEU A 24 0.33 -25.99 -7.47
CA LEU A 24 1.24 -25.49 -8.53
C LEU A 24 2.64 -26.08 -8.44
N LEU A 25 3.06 -26.50 -7.24
CA LEU A 25 4.39 -27.04 -6.91
C LEU A 25 4.24 -28.30 -6.05
N PRO A 26 3.93 -29.47 -6.64
CA PRO A 26 3.65 -30.70 -5.88
C PRO A 26 4.86 -31.23 -5.06
N ASP A 27 6.05 -30.75 -5.37
CA ASP A 27 7.31 -31.05 -4.71
C ASP A 27 7.72 -30.02 -3.63
N VAL A 28 6.87 -29.03 -3.33
CA VAL A 28 7.04 -28.07 -2.25
C VAL A 28 5.95 -28.29 -1.21
N ARG A 29 6.31 -28.25 0.08
CA ARG A 29 5.37 -28.25 1.20
C ARG A 29 5.32 -26.87 1.82
N VAL A 30 4.11 -26.36 2.05
CA VAL A 30 3.88 -25.10 2.77
C VAL A 30 3.68 -25.41 4.26
N ARG A 31 4.52 -24.80 5.11
CA ARG A 31 4.53 -25.01 6.55
C ARG A 31 4.51 -23.68 7.29
N THR A 32 3.81 -23.59 8.40
CA THR A 32 4.01 -22.48 9.35
C THR A 32 5.30 -22.70 10.15
N PRO A 33 5.86 -21.70 10.83
CA PRO A 33 7.06 -21.89 11.66
C PRO A 33 6.91 -22.96 12.73
N GLU A 34 5.70 -23.17 13.24
CA GLU A 34 5.37 -24.15 14.28
C GLU A 34 5.29 -25.58 13.73
N GLU A 35 5.01 -25.73 12.45
CA GLU A 35 4.93 -27.03 11.76
C GLU A 35 6.28 -27.54 11.24
N ILE A 36 7.33 -26.69 11.26
CA ILE A 36 8.66 -27.07 10.76
C ILE A 36 9.34 -28.01 11.74
N GLY A 37 9.74 -29.19 11.23
CA GLY A 37 10.49 -30.20 11.98
C GLY A 37 11.93 -30.38 11.51
N PRO A 38 12.73 -31.23 12.22
CA PRO A 38 14.17 -31.44 11.93
C PRO A 38 14.47 -31.97 10.50
N GLY A 39 13.49 -32.55 9.82
CA GLY A 39 13.65 -33.12 8.48
C GLY A 39 13.22 -32.20 7.35
N ASP A 40 12.71 -31.01 7.64
CA ASP A 40 12.23 -30.09 6.62
C ASP A 40 13.38 -29.32 5.97
N ASP A 41 13.47 -29.39 4.63
CA ASP A 41 14.43 -28.63 3.83
C ASP A 41 13.84 -27.26 3.46
N VAL A 42 13.95 -26.27 4.37
CA VAL A 42 13.35 -24.93 4.20
C VAL A 42 14.15 -24.11 3.21
N ARG A 43 13.66 -23.97 2.00
CA ARG A 43 14.30 -23.28 0.88
C ARG A 43 13.64 -21.94 0.50
N TYR A 44 12.38 -21.76 0.84
CA TYR A 44 11.60 -20.57 0.45
C TYR A 44 10.89 -20.00 1.66
N ALA A 45 10.72 -18.69 1.69
CA ALA A 45 9.91 -18.00 2.67
C ALA A 45 8.86 -17.12 1.98
N LEU A 46 7.63 -17.19 2.46
CA LEU A 46 6.52 -16.30 2.08
C LEU A 46 6.07 -15.58 3.33
N VAL A 47 6.32 -14.26 3.41
CA VAL A 47 6.26 -13.54 4.68
C VAL A 47 5.49 -12.22 4.60
N TRP A 48 4.79 -11.90 5.70
CA TRP A 48 4.28 -10.57 5.99
C TRP A 48 4.72 -10.15 7.39
N LYS A 49 5.57 -9.10 7.47
CA LYS A 49 6.12 -8.56 8.73
C LYS A 49 6.63 -9.65 9.69
N PRO A 50 7.55 -10.56 9.27
CA PRO A 50 8.03 -11.63 10.13
C PRO A 50 8.77 -11.06 11.36
N PRO A 51 8.71 -11.72 12.54
CA PRO A 51 9.37 -11.24 13.76
C PRO A 51 10.89 -11.17 13.60
N ALA A 52 11.56 -10.42 14.46
CA ALA A 52 13.02 -10.37 14.54
C ALA A 52 13.60 -11.78 14.79
N GLY A 53 14.75 -12.11 14.17
CA GLY A 53 15.38 -13.42 14.26
C GLY A 53 14.68 -14.53 13.46
N PHE A 54 13.64 -14.22 12.70
CA PHE A 54 12.92 -15.21 11.89
C PHE A 54 13.84 -15.88 10.86
N PHE A 55 14.56 -15.09 10.08
CA PHE A 55 15.40 -15.60 9.00
C PHE A 55 16.65 -16.34 9.51
N ALA A 56 17.18 -15.97 10.67
CA ALA A 56 18.33 -16.65 11.28
C ALA A 56 18.05 -18.14 11.56
N ARG A 57 16.78 -18.52 11.70
CA ARG A 57 16.36 -19.92 11.88
C ARG A 57 16.32 -20.72 10.58
N HIS A 58 16.43 -20.05 9.43
CA HIS A 58 16.30 -20.63 8.09
C HIS A 58 17.49 -20.28 7.19
N PRO A 59 18.73 -20.70 7.53
CA PRO A 59 19.95 -20.28 6.82
C PRO A 59 20.06 -20.85 5.39
N ALA A 60 19.23 -21.85 5.05
CA ALA A 60 19.24 -22.51 3.75
C ALA A 60 18.26 -21.91 2.73
N LEU A 61 17.64 -20.77 3.04
CA LEU A 61 16.75 -20.07 2.12
C LEU A 61 17.44 -19.74 0.81
N ARG A 62 16.67 -19.78 -0.28
CA ARG A 62 17.06 -19.40 -1.65
C ARG A 62 16.23 -18.26 -2.19
N LEU A 63 15.04 -18.02 -1.64
CA LEU A 63 14.14 -16.96 -2.05
C LEU A 63 13.28 -16.55 -0.86
N VAL A 64 13.13 -15.25 -0.67
CA VAL A 64 12.13 -14.65 0.22
C VAL A 64 11.12 -13.91 -0.64
N THR A 65 9.83 -14.20 -0.46
CA THR A 65 8.73 -13.47 -1.13
C THR A 65 7.91 -12.73 -0.07
N ILE A 66 7.64 -11.46 -0.32
CA ILE A 66 6.79 -10.63 0.54
C ILE A 66 5.33 -10.80 0.12
N LEU A 67 4.43 -11.00 1.08
CA LEU A 67 2.97 -11.06 0.88
C LEU A 67 2.37 -9.68 0.62
N GLY A 68 2.98 -8.90 -0.27
CA GLY A 68 2.53 -7.55 -0.58
C GLY A 68 3.45 -6.85 -1.58
N ALA A 69 3.08 -5.61 -1.90
CA ALA A 69 3.83 -4.77 -2.85
C ALA A 69 4.98 -3.97 -2.19
N GLY A 70 4.92 -3.73 -0.89
CA GLY A 70 5.92 -2.95 -0.14
C GLY A 70 6.93 -3.82 0.58
N ALA A 71 8.21 -3.46 0.53
CA ALA A 71 9.34 -4.23 1.06
C ALA A 71 9.95 -3.64 2.33
N ASP A 72 9.40 -2.56 2.84
CA ASP A 72 9.93 -1.77 3.97
C ASP A 72 10.20 -2.60 5.24
N ALA A 73 9.40 -3.64 5.50
CA ALA A 73 9.58 -4.54 6.65
C ALA A 73 10.86 -5.43 6.57
N LEU A 74 11.49 -5.53 5.40
CA LEU A 74 12.70 -6.32 5.19
C LEU A 74 13.96 -5.47 5.01
N VAL A 75 13.82 -4.17 4.80
CA VAL A 75 14.95 -3.25 4.63
C VAL A 75 15.73 -3.11 5.95
N GLY A 76 17.06 -3.24 5.87
CA GLY A 76 17.95 -3.08 7.02
C GLY A 76 17.88 -4.19 8.07
N ARG A 77 17.33 -5.37 7.73
CA ARG A 77 17.30 -6.52 8.64
C ARG A 77 18.65 -7.25 8.65
N ASP A 78 19.26 -7.37 9.81
CA ASP A 78 20.54 -8.06 10.02
C ASP A 78 20.40 -9.58 9.92
N ASP A 79 19.20 -10.13 10.14
CA ASP A 79 18.94 -11.57 10.10
C ASP A 79 18.55 -12.09 8.71
N LEU A 80 18.36 -11.20 7.71
CA LEU A 80 18.00 -11.59 6.34
C LEU A 80 19.23 -12.15 5.63
N PRO A 81 19.19 -13.41 5.11
CA PRO A 81 20.31 -13.96 4.36
C PRO A 81 20.49 -13.24 3.01
N ASP A 82 21.70 -13.34 2.45
CA ASP A 82 22.01 -12.80 1.12
C ASP A 82 21.36 -13.66 0.02
N VAL A 83 20.07 -13.51 -0.12
CA VAL A 83 19.25 -14.21 -1.11
C VAL A 83 18.32 -13.21 -1.82
N PRO A 84 17.84 -13.54 -3.04
CA PRO A 84 16.85 -12.71 -3.71
C PRO A 84 15.60 -12.51 -2.84
N VAL A 85 15.14 -11.26 -2.76
CA VAL A 85 13.84 -10.89 -2.19
C VAL A 85 12.93 -10.46 -3.34
N ALA A 86 11.74 -11.02 -3.41
CA ALA A 86 10.71 -10.65 -4.38
C ALA A 86 9.49 -10.07 -3.67
N ARG A 87 8.83 -9.10 -4.30
CA ARG A 87 7.53 -8.59 -3.88
C ARG A 87 6.41 -9.12 -4.78
N LEU A 88 5.19 -9.04 -4.33
CA LEU A 88 4.06 -9.33 -5.20
C LEU A 88 3.75 -8.13 -6.10
N SER A 89 3.43 -8.44 -7.34
CA SER A 89 2.95 -7.53 -8.37
C SER A 89 1.83 -8.25 -9.13
N ASP A 90 0.72 -8.44 -8.43
CA ASP A 90 -0.44 -9.17 -8.92
C ASP A 90 -1.47 -8.18 -9.48
N PRO A 91 -2.00 -8.39 -10.72
CA PRO A 91 -3.06 -7.57 -11.29
C PRO A 91 -4.32 -7.45 -10.41
N GLU A 92 -4.66 -8.48 -9.62
CA GLU A 92 -5.80 -8.39 -8.70
C GLU A 92 -5.53 -7.42 -7.55
N MET A 93 -4.29 -7.39 -7.03
CA MET A 93 -3.89 -6.39 -6.03
C MET A 93 -4.00 -4.97 -6.60
N ALA A 94 -3.57 -4.76 -7.85
CA ALA A 94 -3.70 -3.45 -8.50
C ALA A 94 -5.17 -3.05 -8.69
N ARG A 95 -6.04 -4.01 -9.02
CA ARG A 95 -7.48 -3.79 -9.15
C ARG A 95 -8.14 -3.45 -7.81
N MET A 96 -7.84 -4.20 -6.76
CA MET A 96 -8.35 -3.93 -5.39
C MET A 96 -7.94 -2.54 -4.91
N MET A 97 -6.66 -2.19 -5.05
CA MET A 97 -6.14 -0.87 -4.72
C MET A 97 -6.88 0.23 -5.50
N THR A 98 -7.09 0.02 -6.79
CA THR A 98 -7.82 0.97 -7.65
C THR A 98 -9.26 1.13 -7.18
N HIS A 99 -9.96 0.05 -6.83
CA HIS A 99 -11.32 0.10 -6.29
C HIS A 99 -11.39 0.88 -4.97
N TYR A 100 -10.42 0.65 -4.08
CA TYR A 100 -10.37 1.38 -2.81
C TYR A 100 -10.12 2.87 -3.01
N VAL A 101 -9.17 3.23 -3.89
CA VAL A 101 -8.87 4.62 -4.22
C VAL A 101 -10.09 5.29 -4.87
N LEU A 102 -10.76 4.62 -5.81
CA LEU A 102 -12.00 5.11 -6.40
C LEU A 102 -13.09 5.35 -5.35
N PHE A 103 -13.30 4.38 -4.45
CA PHE A 103 -14.24 4.55 -3.35
C PHE A 103 -13.91 5.80 -2.52
N ALA A 104 -12.65 5.96 -2.09
CA ALA A 104 -12.23 7.08 -1.26
C ALA A 104 -12.40 8.44 -1.99
N VAL A 105 -12.02 8.50 -3.27
CA VAL A 105 -12.17 9.73 -4.10
C VAL A 105 -13.65 10.03 -4.33
N LEU A 106 -14.46 9.05 -4.71
CA LEU A 106 -15.90 9.22 -4.94
C LEU A 106 -16.64 9.61 -3.66
N ARG A 107 -16.24 9.09 -2.50
CA ARG A 107 -16.80 9.47 -1.20
C ARG A 107 -16.69 10.99 -0.97
N TYR A 108 -15.56 11.59 -1.34
CA TYR A 108 -15.35 13.03 -1.23
C TYR A 108 -15.95 13.82 -2.39
N ALA A 109 -15.81 13.32 -3.60
CA ALA A 109 -16.36 13.98 -4.79
C ALA A 109 -17.90 14.09 -4.78
N ARG A 110 -18.56 13.22 -4.00
CA ARG A 110 -20.02 13.18 -3.85
C ARG A 110 -20.48 13.68 -2.47
N ASP A 111 -19.63 14.38 -1.71
CA ASP A 111 -19.93 14.96 -0.40
C ASP A 111 -20.53 13.96 0.61
N MET A 112 -20.21 12.64 0.49
CA MET A 112 -20.77 11.59 1.34
C MET A 112 -20.59 11.86 2.84
N PRO A 113 -19.42 12.38 3.34
CA PRO A 113 -19.29 12.70 4.75
C PRO A 113 -20.31 13.72 5.27
N ALA A 114 -20.68 14.71 4.45
CA ALA A 114 -21.70 15.69 4.81
C ALA A 114 -23.09 15.06 4.89
N PHE A 115 -23.41 14.13 3.98
CA PHE A 115 -24.68 13.40 3.99
C PHE A 115 -24.75 12.42 5.18
N GLU A 116 -23.66 11.71 5.48
CA GLU A 116 -23.57 10.84 6.67
C GLU A 116 -23.79 11.63 7.97
N ALA A 117 -23.19 12.81 8.09
CA ALA A 117 -23.40 13.71 9.25
C ALA A 117 -24.84 14.23 9.31
N ALA A 118 -25.42 14.63 8.18
CA ALA A 118 -26.79 15.08 8.08
C ALA A 118 -27.79 13.97 8.43
N GLN A 119 -27.54 12.74 7.98
CA GLN A 119 -28.36 11.57 8.32
C GLN A 119 -28.35 11.29 9.83
N ARG A 120 -27.16 11.32 10.47
CA ARG A 120 -27.06 11.16 11.93
C ARG A 120 -27.81 12.24 12.69
N ALA A 121 -27.88 13.46 12.13
CA ALA A 121 -28.61 14.59 12.70
C ALA A 121 -30.09 14.64 12.31
N GLY A 122 -30.63 13.66 11.57
CA GLY A 122 -32.01 13.64 11.09
C GLY A 122 -32.35 14.82 10.18
N ARG A 123 -31.39 15.37 9.43
CA ARG A 123 -31.58 16.55 8.57
C ARG A 123 -31.52 16.16 7.09
N TRP A 124 -32.50 16.63 6.31
CA TRP A 124 -32.45 16.60 4.87
C TRP A 124 -31.47 17.68 4.38
N HIS A 125 -30.29 17.27 3.88
CA HIS A 125 -29.24 18.17 3.41
C HIS A 125 -29.00 17.97 1.92
N TYR A 126 -29.24 19.00 1.12
CA TYR A 126 -29.03 18.94 -0.31
C TYR A 126 -27.76 19.71 -0.68
N VAL A 127 -26.84 19.04 -1.37
CA VAL A 127 -25.64 19.64 -1.97
C VAL A 127 -25.69 19.36 -3.45
N HIS A 128 -25.57 20.40 -4.27
CA HIS A 128 -25.51 20.22 -5.72
C HIS A 128 -24.18 19.58 -6.11
N PRO A 129 -24.17 18.45 -6.83
CA PRO A 129 -22.93 17.76 -7.20
C PRO A 129 -22.10 18.57 -8.19
N ARG A 130 -20.79 18.53 -8.03
CA ARG A 130 -19.82 19.06 -9.00
C ARG A 130 -19.57 18.04 -10.11
N GLU A 131 -19.21 18.53 -11.30
CA GLU A 131 -18.74 17.64 -12.38
C GLU A 131 -17.36 17.06 -12.03
N ALA A 132 -17.10 15.79 -12.38
CA ALA A 132 -15.84 15.13 -12.09
C ALA A 132 -14.62 15.91 -12.62
N ARG A 133 -14.73 16.51 -13.82
CA ARG A 133 -13.65 17.30 -14.43
C ARG A 133 -13.26 18.56 -13.64
N GLU A 134 -14.11 19.04 -12.75
CA GLU A 134 -13.85 20.19 -11.88
C GLU A 134 -13.13 19.80 -10.59
N ILE A 135 -13.05 18.50 -10.27
CA ILE A 135 -12.44 17.97 -9.06
C ILE A 135 -11.00 17.57 -9.37
N ARG A 136 -10.06 18.24 -8.71
CA ARG A 136 -8.63 18.03 -8.92
C ARG A 136 -8.10 16.98 -7.95
N VAL A 137 -7.73 15.83 -8.52
CA VAL A 137 -7.14 14.72 -7.75
C VAL A 137 -5.64 14.68 -7.99
N GLY A 138 -4.86 14.68 -6.92
CA GLY A 138 -3.42 14.45 -6.96
C GLY A 138 -3.10 13.03 -6.53
N VAL A 139 -2.32 12.29 -7.34
CA VAL A 139 -1.78 10.97 -6.98
C VAL A 139 -0.29 11.09 -6.72
N LEU A 140 0.11 10.97 -5.45
CA LEU A 140 1.49 11.06 -5.01
C LEU A 140 2.13 9.67 -5.01
N GLY A 141 2.86 9.39 -6.10
CA GLY A 141 3.46 8.09 -6.39
C GLY A 141 2.85 7.44 -7.63
N LEU A 142 3.54 7.54 -8.77
CA LEU A 142 3.14 6.95 -10.06
C LEU A 142 3.87 5.63 -10.34
N GLY A 143 4.00 4.79 -9.32
CA GLY A 143 4.43 3.40 -9.47
C GLY A 143 3.34 2.54 -10.10
N GLU A 144 3.48 1.23 -10.03
CA GLU A 144 2.55 0.27 -10.61
C GLU A 144 1.11 0.47 -10.12
N LEU A 145 0.90 0.47 -8.80
CA LEU A 145 -0.43 0.66 -8.20
C LEU A 145 -0.95 2.09 -8.37
N GLY A 146 -0.08 3.10 -8.12
CA GLY A 146 -0.48 4.50 -8.22
C GLY A 146 -0.75 4.93 -9.66
N GLY A 147 0.01 4.42 -10.63
CA GLY A 147 -0.24 4.64 -12.05
C GLY A 147 -1.57 4.04 -12.50
N ALA A 148 -1.88 2.81 -12.07
CA ALA A 148 -3.17 2.17 -12.37
C ALA A 148 -4.35 2.97 -11.78
N ALA A 149 -4.24 3.41 -10.52
CA ALA A 149 -5.27 4.22 -9.87
C ALA A 149 -5.44 5.59 -10.56
N ALA A 150 -4.34 6.26 -10.93
CA ALA A 150 -4.38 7.55 -11.63
C ALA A 150 -5.08 7.45 -12.99
N LEU A 151 -4.74 6.42 -13.77
CA LEU A 151 -5.37 6.17 -15.07
C LEU A 151 -6.87 5.90 -14.95
N GLU A 152 -7.27 5.11 -13.94
CA GLU A 152 -8.69 4.83 -13.72
C GLU A 152 -9.46 6.09 -13.28
N LEU A 153 -8.88 6.90 -12.39
CA LEU A 153 -9.48 8.18 -11.99
C LEU A 153 -9.67 9.11 -13.20
N ALA A 154 -8.70 9.20 -14.10
CA ALA A 154 -8.82 9.98 -15.34
C ALA A 154 -9.91 9.40 -16.25
N ARG A 155 -10.01 8.06 -16.34
CA ARG A 155 -11.09 7.39 -17.10
C ARG A 155 -12.49 7.71 -16.55
N GLN A 156 -12.61 7.93 -15.24
CA GLN A 156 -13.84 8.38 -14.58
C GLN A 156 -14.12 9.89 -14.77
N GLY A 157 -13.26 10.61 -15.48
CA GLY A 157 -13.44 12.01 -15.84
C GLY A 157 -12.87 13.01 -14.84
N PHE A 158 -12.13 12.59 -13.79
CA PHE A 158 -11.48 13.51 -12.86
C PHE A 158 -10.31 14.26 -13.50
N SER A 159 -10.04 15.50 -13.02
CA SER A 159 -8.83 16.25 -13.37
C SER A 159 -7.63 15.71 -12.55
N VAL A 160 -6.89 14.76 -13.13
CA VAL A 160 -5.84 14.05 -12.41
C VAL A 160 -4.46 14.62 -12.69
N ALA A 161 -3.69 14.90 -11.62
CA ALA A 161 -2.25 15.06 -11.67
C ALA A 161 -1.56 13.94 -10.90
N GLY A 162 -0.33 13.61 -11.29
CA GLY A 162 0.48 12.66 -10.59
C GLY A 162 1.86 13.21 -10.29
N TRP A 163 2.45 12.81 -9.16
CA TRP A 163 3.83 13.14 -8.83
C TRP A 163 4.68 11.89 -8.63
N SER A 164 5.91 11.93 -9.10
CA SER A 164 6.90 10.87 -8.87
C SER A 164 8.32 11.43 -8.78
N ARG A 165 9.25 10.69 -8.17
CA ARG A 165 10.65 11.10 -8.06
C ARG A 165 11.30 11.31 -9.44
N THR A 166 11.01 10.43 -10.38
CA THR A 166 11.54 10.46 -11.75
C THR A 166 10.42 10.77 -12.74
N PRO A 167 10.72 11.43 -13.87
CA PRO A 167 9.71 11.72 -14.89
C PRO A 167 8.93 10.48 -15.33
N LYS A 168 7.62 10.66 -15.48
CA LYS A 168 6.68 9.67 -16.02
C LYS A 168 5.82 10.34 -17.07
N ALA A 169 5.29 9.54 -17.99
CA ALA A 169 4.29 9.96 -18.97
C ALA A 169 3.15 8.94 -18.92
N LEU A 170 1.99 9.37 -18.45
CA LEU A 170 0.76 8.57 -18.42
C LEU A 170 -0.33 9.29 -19.19
N PRO A 171 -1.08 8.59 -20.06
CA PRO A 171 -2.13 9.21 -20.86
C PRO A 171 -3.19 9.91 -20.00
N GLY A 172 -3.48 11.18 -20.27
CA GLY A 172 -4.50 11.95 -19.56
C GLY A 172 -4.14 12.39 -18.14
N ILE A 173 -2.88 12.21 -17.72
CA ILE A 173 -2.38 12.60 -16.40
C ILE A 173 -1.37 13.74 -16.55
N ASP A 174 -1.56 14.80 -15.78
CA ASP A 174 -0.58 15.88 -15.64
C ASP A 174 0.55 15.41 -14.71
N CYS A 175 1.66 14.92 -15.31
CA CYS A 175 2.75 14.27 -14.58
C CYS A 175 3.81 15.29 -14.13
N HIS A 176 4.02 15.37 -12.82
CA HIS A 176 5.04 16.17 -12.16
C HIS A 176 6.19 15.29 -11.67
N ALA A 177 7.43 15.78 -11.65
CA ALA A 177 8.57 15.00 -11.19
C ALA A 177 9.60 15.84 -10.42
N GLY A 178 10.24 15.17 -9.45
CA GLY A 178 11.32 15.76 -8.66
C GLY A 178 10.83 16.66 -7.51
N PRO A 179 11.76 17.07 -6.62
CA PRO A 179 11.42 17.79 -5.40
C PRO A 179 10.80 19.17 -5.68
N ASP A 180 11.27 19.90 -6.65
CA ASP A 180 10.81 21.26 -6.97
C ASP A 180 9.35 21.28 -7.46
N ALA A 181 8.88 20.18 -8.04
CA ALA A 181 7.52 20.05 -8.53
C ALA A 181 6.52 19.60 -7.43
N LEU A 182 6.99 19.23 -6.23
CA LEU A 182 6.10 18.71 -5.18
C LEU A 182 5.12 19.77 -4.69
N VAL A 183 5.59 20.96 -4.31
CA VAL A 183 4.72 22.02 -3.78
C VAL A 183 3.69 22.50 -4.81
N PRO A 184 4.05 22.80 -6.09
CA PRO A 184 3.04 23.11 -7.12
C PRO A 184 2.02 21.99 -7.33
N PHE A 185 2.44 20.72 -7.28
CA PHE A 185 1.53 19.57 -7.37
C PHE A 185 0.56 19.52 -6.18
N LEU A 186 1.05 19.73 -4.95
CA LEU A 186 0.20 19.74 -3.75
C LEU A 186 -0.80 20.90 -3.79
N ALA A 187 -0.39 22.10 -4.17
CA ALA A 187 -1.21 23.29 -4.19
C ALA A 187 -2.45 23.20 -5.11
N ARG A 188 -2.41 22.31 -6.10
CA ARG A 188 -3.59 22.09 -6.98
C ARG A 188 -4.48 20.94 -6.52
N SER A 189 -4.06 20.10 -5.57
CA SER A 189 -4.71 18.84 -5.21
C SER A 189 -5.83 19.08 -4.18
N GLU A 190 -7.10 19.00 -4.61
CA GLU A 190 -8.26 19.03 -3.69
C GLU A 190 -8.47 17.71 -2.98
N ILE A 191 -8.09 16.60 -3.63
CA ILE A 191 -8.04 15.26 -3.05
C ILE A 191 -6.65 14.72 -3.33
N LEU A 192 -5.84 14.51 -2.29
CA LEU A 192 -4.50 13.93 -2.38
C LEU A 192 -4.56 12.45 -2.03
N VAL A 193 -4.13 11.59 -2.97
CA VAL A 193 -3.97 10.15 -2.76
C VAL A 193 -2.48 9.83 -2.62
N VAL A 194 -2.06 9.32 -1.46
CA VAL A 194 -0.67 8.98 -1.15
C VAL A 194 -0.43 7.51 -1.43
N MET A 195 0.51 7.22 -2.36
CA MET A 195 0.84 5.87 -2.86
C MET A 195 2.36 5.67 -3.00
N LEU A 196 3.16 6.36 -2.20
CA LEU A 196 4.62 6.24 -2.18
C LEU A 196 5.09 5.03 -1.37
N PRO A 197 6.19 4.36 -1.75
CA PRO A 197 6.87 3.43 -0.85
C PRO A 197 7.45 4.19 0.34
N LEU A 198 7.61 3.51 1.48
CA LEU A 198 8.34 4.06 2.62
C LEU A 198 9.85 3.86 2.42
N THR A 199 10.57 4.96 2.30
CA THR A 199 12.02 5.03 2.22
C THR A 199 12.53 6.13 3.16
N PRO A 200 13.83 6.25 3.41
CA PRO A 200 14.37 7.39 4.15
C PRO A 200 13.92 8.74 3.60
N GLU A 201 13.84 8.89 2.27
CA GLU A 201 13.47 10.13 1.58
C GLU A 201 11.96 10.42 1.61
N THR A 202 11.12 9.39 1.75
CA THR A 202 9.66 9.56 1.77
C THR A 202 9.08 9.56 3.18
N ARG A 203 9.87 9.21 4.19
CA ARG A 203 9.46 9.28 5.60
C ARG A 203 9.13 10.72 5.97
N ARG A 204 7.89 10.92 6.44
CA ARG A 204 7.33 12.24 6.78
C ARG A 204 7.42 13.29 5.66
N LEU A 205 7.47 12.83 4.40
CA LEU A 205 7.46 13.73 3.24
C LEU A 205 6.22 14.64 3.26
N ILE A 206 5.10 14.13 3.73
CA ILE A 206 3.88 14.91 3.95
C ILE A 206 3.86 15.39 5.40
N GLY A 207 4.76 16.33 5.69
CA GLY A 207 4.83 17.07 6.96
C GLY A 207 3.95 18.32 6.96
N ALA A 208 4.11 19.17 8.01
CA ALA A 208 3.30 20.36 8.21
C ALA A 208 3.31 21.31 7.00
N ASP A 209 4.48 21.57 6.40
CA ASP A 209 4.61 22.47 5.25
C ASP A 209 3.93 21.90 4.00
N ALA A 210 4.08 20.59 3.76
CA ALA A 210 3.44 19.92 2.64
C ALA A 210 1.90 19.92 2.80
N ILE A 211 1.42 19.70 4.02
CA ILE A 211 -0.01 19.79 4.35
C ILE A 211 -0.52 21.23 4.15
N ALA A 212 0.25 22.22 4.61
CA ALA A 212 -0.10 23.64 4.46
C ALA A 212 -0.14 24.09 2.99
N ALA A 213 0.61 23.45 2.11
CA ALA A 213 0.58 23.69 0.67
C ALA A 213 -0.70 23.18 -0.02
N LEU A 214 -1.44 22.24 0.61
CA LEU A 214 -2.72 21.79 0.08
C LEU A 214 -3.79 22.88 0.18
N PRO A 215 -4.75 22.95 -0.72
CA PRO A 215 -5.88 23.87 -0.58
C PRO A 215 -6.64 23.65 0.73
N ARG A 216 -7.10 24.75 1.36
CA ARG A 216 -7.94 24.62 2.54
C ARG A 216 -9.19 23.78 2.25
N GLY A 217 -9.49 22.83 3.11
CA GLY A 217 -10.57 21.87 2.92
C GLY A 217 -10.21 20.67 2.05
N ALA A 218 -8.95 20.56 1.61
CA ALA A 218 -8.48 19.38 0.87
C ALA A 218 -8.71 18.08 1.65
N LYS A 219 -8.82 16.98 0.92
CA LYS A 219 -8.99 15.64 1.48
C LYS A 219 -7.72 14.84 1.26
N LEU A 220 -7.38 14.00 2.23
CA LEU A 220 -6.19 13.16 2.17
C LEU A 220 -6.59 11.69 2.21
N VAL A 221 -6.07 10.90 1.28
CA VAL A 221 -6.24 9.44 1.22
C VAL A 221 -4.86 8.82 1.34
N ASN A 222 -4.61 8.03 2.39
CA ASN A 222 -3.35 7.31 2.53
C ASN A 222 -3.57 5.81 2.44
N VAL A 223 -3.07 5.21 1.36
CA VAL A 223 -3.10 3.77 1.07
C VAL A 223 -1.68 3.22 0.84
N SER A 224 -0.68 3.94 1.36
CA SER A 224 0.74 3.59 1.21
C SER A 224 1.35 3.04 2.50
N ARG A 225 1.97 3.93 3.29
CA ARG A 225 2.46 3.67 4.65
C ARG A 225 2.17 4.87 5.55
N GLY A 226 1.81 4.63 6.81
CA GLY A 226 1.53 5.71 7.75
C GLY A 226 2.68 6.68 7.91
N ALA A 227 3.89 6.17 8.06
CA ALA A 227 5.10 6.97 8.26
C ALA A 227 5.55 7.84 7.06
N VAL A 228 4.86 7.80 5.92
CA VAL A 228 5.04 8.78 4.81
C VAL A 228 4.46 10.14 5.20
N ILE A 229 3.49 10.15 6.13
CA ILE A 229 2.85 11.36 6.66
C ILE A 229 3.36 11.60 8.08
N ASP A 230 3.58 12.85 8.44
CA ASP A 230 3.72 13.24 9.85
C ASP A 230 2.34 13.18 10.50
N GLU A 231 2.13 12.17 11.34
CA GLU A 231 0.81 11.90 11.94
C GLU A 231 0.35 13.02 12.87
N ALA A 232 1.29 13.67 13.60
CA ALA A 232 0.96 14.80 14.45
C ALA A 232 0.49 16.02 13.64
N ALA A 233 1.17 16.31 12.52
CA ALA A 233 0.79 17.38 11.61
C ALA A 233 -0.57 17.08 10.94
N LEU A 234 -0.82 15.82 10.57
CA LEU A 234 -2.11 15.37 10.01
C LEU A 234 -3.26 15.61 11.01
N VAL A 235 -3.10 15.14 12.26
CA VAL A 235 -4.11 15.32 13.33
C VAL A 235 -4.40 16.80 13.55
N ALA A 236 -3.37 17.65 13.66
CA ALA A 236 -3.52 19.09 13.83
C ALA A 236 -4.26 19.75 12.64
N ALA A 237 -3.95 19.36 11.41
CA ALA A 237 -4.59 19.90 10.22
C ALA A 237 -6.06 19.48 10.09
N LEU A 238 -6.41 18.26 10.50
CA LEU A 238 -7.78 17.77 10.56
C LEU A 238 -8.59 18.50 11.65
N ALA A 239 -7.99 18.67 12.84
CA ALA A 239 -8.63 19.38 13.95
C ALA A 239 -8.88 20.86 13.66
N SER A 240 -7.96 21.53 12.95
CA SER A 240 -8.11 22.95 12.55
C SER A 240 -9.04 23.16 11.36
N GLY A 241 -9.44 22.08 10.67
CA GLY A 241 -10.22 22.13 9.44
C GLY A 241 -9.42 22.67 8.23
N HIS A 242 -8.08 22.71 8.31
CA HIS A 242 -7.26 22.93 7.13
C HIS A 242 -7.44 21.77 6.15
N LEU A 243 -7.34 20.52 6.64
CA LEU A 243 -7.83 19.35 5.91
C LEU A 243 -9.31 19.14 6.24
N GLY A 244 -10.12 19.04 5.22
CA GLY A 244 -11.56 18.82 5.37
C GLY A 244 -11.92 17.36 5.66
N GLY A 245 -10.95 16.41 5.58
CA GLY A 245 -11.12 15.00 5.94
C GLY A 245 -9.97 14.13 5.49
N ALA A 246 -9.93 12.90 6.03
CA ALA A 246 -8.97 11.90 5.62
C ALA A 246 -9.62 10.50 5.52
N THR A 247 -9.10 9.68 4.60
CA THR A 247 -9.31 8.23 4.54
C THR A 247 -7.97 7.55 4.71
N LEU A 248 -7.80 6.84 5.80
CA LEU A 248 -6.52 6.29 6.24
C LEU A 248 -6.63 4.77 6.36
N ASP A 249 -5.91 4.06 5.49
CA ASP A 249 -5.80 2.61 5.54
C ASP A 249 -4.55 2.14 6.29
N VAL A 250 -3.62 3.06 6.52
CA VAL A 250 -2.29 2.78 7.11
C VAL A 250 -1.92 3.85 8.15
N PHE A 251 -1.14 3.44 9.18
CA PHE A 251 -0.77 4.27 10.31
C PHE A 251 0.73 4.15 10.62
N GLU A 252 1.30 5.10 11.37
CA GLU A 252 2.71 5.04 11.77
C GLU A 252 2.96 3.82 12.66
N THR A 253 2.01 3.49 13.54
CA THR A 253 1.99 2.26 14.32
C THR A 253 0.71 1.48 14.04
N GLU A 254 0.84 0.22 13.69
CA GLU A 254 -0.26 -0.71 13.41
C GLU A 254 -0.21 -1.93 14.34
N PRO A 255 -1.35 -2.30 14.96
CA PRO A 255 -2.67 -1.66 14.93
C PRO A 255 -2.68 -0.25 15.53
N LEU A 256 -3.57 0.63 15.01
CA LEU A 256 -3.78 1.96 15.58
C LEU A 256 -4.21 1.83 17.04
N ALA A 257 -3.48 2.52 17.94
CA ALA A 257 -3.68 2.40 19.38
C ALA A 257 -5.10 2.77 19.80
N GLU A 258 -5.62 2.08 20.84
CA GLU A 258 -6.87 2.45 21.49
C GLU A 258 -6.78 3.87 22.04
N GLY A 259 -7.84 4.66 21.87
CA GLY A 259 -7.86 6.07 22.29
C GLY A 259 -7.11 7.04 21.38
N HIS A 260 -6.56 6.59 20.26
CA HIS A 260 -5.93 7.50 19.29
C HIS A 260 -6.96 8.52 18.76
N PRO A 261 -6.61 9.83 18.65
CA PRO A 261 -7.55 10.88 18.21
C PRO A 261 -8.29 10.59 16.90
N LEU A 262 -7.63 9.95 15.95
CA LEU A 262 -8.23 9.61 14.64
C LEU A 262 -9.48 8.74 14.74
N TRP A 263 -9.67 7.96 15.83
CA TRP A 263 -10.88 7.13 16.02
C TRP A 263 -12.16 7.96 16.22
N THR A 264 -12.03 9.15 16.81
CA THR A 264 -13.17 9.99 17.19
C THR A 264 -13.41 11.18 16.27
N MET A 265 -12.51 11.41 15.29
CA MET A 265 -12.65 12.48 14.31
C MET A 265 -13.73 12.12 13.27
N GLU A 266 -14.85 12.86 13.25
CA GLU A 266 -15.98 12.63 12.33
C GLU A 266 -15.60 12.78 10.84
N ASN A 267 -14.54 13.57 10.55
CA ASN A 267 -14.02 13.77 9.21
C ASN A 267 -12.95 12.75 8.77
N VAL A 268 -12.75 11.68 9.56
CA VAL A 268 -11.77 10.62 9.28
C VAL A 268 -12.48 9.28 9.07
N LEU A 269 -12.08 8.57 8.03
CA LEU A 269 -12.39 7.16 7.82
C LEU A 269 -11.13 6.34 8.04
N VAL A 270 -11.20 5.39 8.98
CA VAL A 270 -10.12 4.45 9.30
C VAL A 270 -10.46 3.08 8.73
N THR A 271 -9.50 2.44 8.04
CA THR A 271 -9.60 1.03 7.65
C THR A 271 -8.30 0.29 8.03
N PRO A 272 -8.35 -1.03 8.31
CA PRO A 272 -7.24 -1.74 8.95
C PRO A 272 -6.26 -2.36 7.94
N HIS A 273 -5.60 -1.54 7.10
CA HIS A 273 -4.58 -1.94 6.12
C HIS A 273 -5.08 -3.02 5.14
N LEU A 274 -6.23 -2.74 4.52
CA LEU A 274 -6.92 -3.69 3.61
C LEU A 274 -7.21 -3.14 2.20
N ALA A 275 -6.72 -1.93 1.87
CA ALA A 275 -6.95 -1.33 0.56
C ALA A 275 -6.52 -2.23 -0.61
N SER A 276 -5.52 -3.07 -0.37
CA SER A 276 -5.12 -4.14 -1.30
C SER A 276 -4.43 -5.26 -0.54
N VAL A 277 -4.92 -6.47 -0.68
CA VAL A 277 -4.35 -7.68 -0.10
C VAL A 277 -4.03 -8.71 -1.18
N ALA A 278 -3.05 -9.57 -0.91
CA ALA A 278 -2.72 -10.66 -1.82
C ALA A 278 -3.80 -11.75 -1.77
N ILE A 279 -4.29 -12.15 -2.95
CA ILE A 279 -5.27 -13.24 -3.09
C ILE A 279 -4.53 -14.51 -3.48
N PRO A 280 -4.59 -15.60 -2.68
CA PRO A 280 -3.85 -16.84 -2.96
C PRO A 280 -4.06 -17.37 -4.38
N ALA A 281 -5.30 -17.37 -4.88
CA ALA A 281 -5.64 -17.91 -6.19
C ALA A 281 -4.94 -17.23 -7.38
N SER A 282 -4.64 -15.91 -7.27
CA SER A 282 -3.91 -15.15 -8.29
C SER A 282 -2.42 -15.07 -8.00
N ALA A 283 -2.05 -14.70 -6.77
CA ALA A 283 -0.66 -14.45 -6.37
C ALA A 283 0.21 -15.71 -6.32
N ALA A 284 -0.36 -16.89 -6.02
CA ALA A 284 0.39 -18.14 -5.98
C ALA A 284 1.09 -18.47 -7.31
N ARG A 285 0.56 -18.03 -8.45
CA ARG A 285 1.18 -18.25 -9.76
C ARG A 285 2.51 -17.51 -9.89
N GLN A 286 2.57 -16.26 -9.47
CA GLN A 286 3.81 -15.47 -9.46
C GLN A 286 4.84 -16.07 -8.51
N ILE A 287 4.41 -16.50 -7.31
CA ILE A 287 5.29 -17.13 -6.32
C ILE A 287 5.86 -18.42 -6.87
N ALA A 288 5.01 -19.29 -7.44
CA ALA A 288 5.43 -20.55 -8.03
C ALA A 288 6.40 -20.35 -9.21
N GLU A 289 6.16 -19.35 -10.06
CA GLU A 289 7.05 -19.01 -11.15
C GLU A 289 8.41 -18.52 -10.64
N ASN A 290 8.44 -17.66 -9.63
CA ASN A 290 9.67 -17.19 -9.01
C ASN A 290 10.48 -18.33 -8.37
N ILE A 291 9.82 -19.30 -7.75
CA ILE A 291 10.48 -20.52 -7.24
C ILE A 291 11.13 -21.31 -8.37
N ARG A 292 10.41 -21.52 -9.50
CA ARG A 292 10.97 -22.22 -10.68
C ARG A 292 12.16 -21.49 -11.27
N ARG A 293 12.08 -20.16 -11.39
CA ARG A 293 13.18 -19.31 -11.88
C ARG A 293 14.43 -19.43 -11.01
N VAL A 294 14.28 -19.34 -9.69
CA VAL A 294 15.40 -19.47 -8.75
C VAL A 294 16.00 -20.87 -8.78
N ARG A 295 15.19 -21.93 -8.92
CA ARG A 295 15.68 -23.32 -9.12
C ARG A 295 16.49 -23.46 -10.39
N ALA A 296 16.12 -22.75 -11.45
CA ALA A 296 16.83 -22.73 -12.74
C ALA A 296 18.05 -21.78 -12.75
N GLY A 297 18.39 -21.14 -11.62
CA GLY A 297 19.52 -20.20 -11.52
C GLY A 297 19.21 -18.81 -12.06
N HIS A 298 17.94 -18.47 -12.31
CA HIS A 298 17.51 -17.14 -12.78
C HIS A 298 17.04 -16.26 -11.62
N ALA A 299 17.16 -14.93 -11.80
CA ALA A 299 16.59 -13.98 -10.85
C ALA A 299 15.06 -14.07 -10.82
N PRO A 300 14.41 -13.91 -9.65
CA PRO A 300 12.95 -13.82 -9.59
C PRO A 300 12.44 -12.55 -10.27
N GLU A 301 11.21 -12.58 -10.74
CA GLU A 301 10.50 -11.37 -11.18
C GLU A 301 10.16 -10.49 -9.98
N HIS A 302 10.04 -9.19 -10.20
CA HIS A 302 9.76 -8.20 -9.16
C HIS A 302 10.73 -8.27 -7.97
N ARG A 303 12.01 -8.52 -8.28
CA ARG A 303 13.08 -8.48 -7.28
C ARG A 303 13.13 -7.11 -6.63
N VAL A 304 13.21 -7.11 -5.31
CA VAL A 304 13.37 -5.89 -4.50
C VAL A 304 14.83 -5.46 -4.48
N ASP A 305 15.07 -4.18 -4.71
CA ASP A 305 16.34 -3.55 -4.39
C ASP A 305 16.29 -3.09 -2.92
N LEU A 306 16.86 -3.89 -2.02
CA LEU A 306 16.86 -3.61 -0.59
C LEU A 306 17.62 -2.33 -0.22
N THR A 307 18.52 -1.84 -1.09
CA THR A 307 19.22 -0.57 -0.85
C THR A 307 18.31 0.63 -1.13
N ARG A 308 17.36 0.48 -2.04
CA ARG A 308 16.35 1.49 -2.38
C ARG A 308 15.05 1.35 -1.58
N GLY A 309 14.80 0.16 -1.02
CA GLY A 309 13.62 -0.12 -0.22
C GLY A 309 12.37 -0.53 -1.02
N TYR A 310 12.51 -0.80 -2.34
CA TYR A 310 11.36 -1.21 -3.21
C TYR A 310 11.80 -1.91 -4.48
#